data_146a47e11a5584dda4a04f0c008f8a65
#
_entry.id   146a47e11a5584dda4a04f0c008f8a65
#
_cell.length_a   1.000
_cell.length_b   1.000
_cell.length_c   1.000
_cell.angle_alpha   90.00
_cell.angle_beta   90.00
_cell.angle_gamma   90.00
#
_symmetry.space_group_name_H-M   'P 1'
#
loop_
_entity.id
_entity.type
_entity.pdbx_description
1 polymer ?
#
loop_
_entity_poly.entity_id
_entity_poly.type
_entity_poly.pdbx_seq_one_letter_code
_entity_poly.pdbx_strand_id
1 'polypeptide(L)'
;PVEEIKEACCKVLDNNGIQSLQYNNADGYLPLREFIANRYKMQGADIKAKNILITNGSQQALDIIASVLIDAGDDVLVEDPSYLVALQTFHIYNPNIRTVSLNEDGANLEEFKESMNKYNHKLFYSVPTFQNPTGITYTSEVREKIAEIMKGKDTFFIEDNPYGELRFRGEHQKSFYNLLGEQAILMGTFSKTFSPGFRMGWIACGVDEVINKMKHYKQLVDFHTSIFSQMVVAQYLKDNDYDAHIKKITDLYKKQCDYMLEAMDKYFAKDIHWTHPEGGMFIWVKLPKGIDAVELGKKAADNGVAIAPGEPFYESKRGEGTFRLNYTNSSPEMIDKGISILSKVIEEMKKSK
;
A
#
# COMPACT_ATOMS: atom_id res chain seq x y z
N PRO A 1 -20.66 0.16 -0.79
CA PRO A 1 -21.81 -0.21 0.07
C PRO A 1 -22.54 1.06 0.58
N VAL A 2 -23.17 1.82 -0.36
CA VAL A 2 -23.70 3.18 -0.04
C VAL A 2 -24.91 3.08 0.92
N GLU A 3 -25.82 2.14 0.69
CA GLU A 3 -27.02 1.99 1.53
C GLU A 3 -26.67 1.49 2.93
N GLU A 4 -25.76 0.55 3.04
CA GLU A 4 -25.28 0.03 4.32
C GLU A 4 -24.52 1.09 5.12
N ILE A 5 -23.78 1.98 4.43
CA ILE A 5 -23.12 3.16 5.06
C ILE A 5 -24.17 4.15 5.57
N LYS A 6 -25.21 4.43 4.79
CA LYS A 6 -26.32 5.30 5.19
C LYS A 6 -27.04 4.77 6.44
N GLU A 7 -27.33 3.47 6.47
CA GLU A 7 -27.91 2.83 7.65
C GLU A 7 -26.99 2.94 8.88
N ALA A 8 -25.70 2.70 8.69
CA ALA A 8 -24.71 2.84 9.76
C ALA A 8 -24.65 4.29 10.29
N CYS A 9 -24.69 5.30 9.41
CA CYS A 9 -24.75 6.72 9.81
C CYS A 9 -25.98 7.01 10.67
N CYS A 10 -27.18 6.59 10.23
CA CYS A 10 -28.41 6.77 11.00
C CYS A 10 -28.32 6.10 12.38
N LYS A 11 -27.90 4.83 12.45
CA LYS A 11 -27.73 4.11 13.72
C LYS A 11 -26.76 4.78 14.68
N VAL A 12 -25.65 5.33 14.15
CA VAL A 12 -24.67 6.05 14.99
C VAL A 12 -25.29 7.30 15.59
N LEU A 13 -26.04 8.08 14.81
CA LEU A 13 -26.71 9.30 15.31
C LEU A 13 -27.84 8.94 16.29
N ASP A 14 -28.62 7.94 16.01
CA ASP A 14 -29.74 7.52 16.86
C ASP A 14 -29.25 6.95 18.22
N ASN A 15 -28.20 6.13 18.21
CA ASN A 15 -27.75 5.43 19.40
C ASN A 15 -26.67 6.18 20.20
N ASN A 16 -25.84 6.97 19.53
CA ASN A 16 -24.69 7.63 20.14
C ASN A 16 -24.79 9.16 20.10
N GLY A 17 -25.78 9.73 19.42
CA GLY A 17 -26.15 11.14 19.43
C GLY A 17 -25.00 12.12 19.68
N ILE A 18 -25.05 12.82 20.81
CA ILE A 18 -24.05 13.82 21.21
C ILE A 18 -22.63 13.23 21.26
N GLN A 19 -22.45 11.97 21.69
CA GLN A 19 -21.12 11.36 21.84
C GLN A 19 -20.39 11.20 20.49
N SER A 20 -21.14 10.94 19.40
CA SER A 20 -20.57 10.84 18.06
C SER A 20 -20.09 12.16 17.48
N LEU A 21 -20.50 13.27 18.10
CA LEU A 21 -20.18 14.65 17.68
C LEU A 21 -19.23 15.38 18.65
N GLN A 22 -18.75 14.69 19.69
CA GLN A 22 -17.84 15.24 20.69
C GLN A 22 -16.38 14.83 20.41
N TYR A 23 -15.44 15.50 21.09
CA TYR A 23 -14.04 15.10 21.13
C TYR A 23 -13.88 13.70 21.71
N ASN A 24 -12.82 13.02 21.31
CA ASN A 24 -12.46 11.69 21.79
C ASN A 24 -10.94 11.56 21.97
N ASN A 25 -10.48 10.39 22.40
CA ASN A 25 -9.07 10.09 22.58
C ASN A 25 -8.30 10.09 21.26
N ALA A 26 -7.06 10.54 21.28
CA ALA A 26 -6.20 10.61 20.09
C ALA A 26 -5.95 9.27 19.44
N ASP A 27 -5.91 8.20 20.21
CA ASP A 27 -5.66 6.84 19.70
C ASP A 27 -6.84 6.25 18.88
N GLY A 28 -8.03 6.84 18.99
CA GLY A 28 -9.20 6.49 18.18
C GLY A 28 -10.21 5.59 18.91
N TYR A 29 -11.32 5.34 18.25
CA TYR A 29 -12.50 4.62 18.75
C TYR A 29 -12.16 3.16 19.08
N LEU A 30 -12.35 2.76 20.35
CA LEU A 30 -11.94 1.45 20.83
C LEU A 30 -12.55 0.28 20.04
N PRO A 31 -13.87 0.23 19.74
CA PRO A 31 -14.43 -0.87 18.96
C PRO A 31 -13.81 -1.03 17.57
N LEU A 32 -13.40 0.06 16.92
CA LEU A 32 -12.71 -0.01 15.64
C LEU A 32 -11.29 -0.59 15.79
N ARG A 33 -10.56 -0.17 16.83
CA ARG A 33 -9.23 -0.72 17.14
C ARG A 33 -9.29 -2.19 17.53
N GLU A 34 -10.32 -2.61 18.25
CA GLU A 34 -10.56 -4.02 18.57
C GLU A 34 -10.86 -4.86 17.32
N PHE A 35 -11.65 -4.33 16.39
CA PHE A 35 -11.87 -4.99 15.10
C PHE A 35 -10.55 -5.20 14.35
N ILE A 36 -9.72 -4.17 14.24
CA ILE A 36 -8.42 -4.25 13.55
C ILE A 36 -7.50 -5.25 14.25
N ALA A 37 -7.43 -5.21 15.60
CA ALA A 37 -6.65 -6.16 16.38
C ALA A 37 -7.10 -7.62 16.15
N ASN A 38 -8.40 -7.86 16.09
CA ASN A 38 -8.96 -9.18 15.82
C ASN A 38 -8.61 -9.65 14.39
N ARG A 39 -8.64 -8.76 13.38
CA ARG A 39 -8.20 -9.10 12.01
C ARG A 39 -6.74 -9.55 11.99
N TYR A 40 -5.84 -8.81 12.63
CA TYR A 40 -4.43 -9.21 12.75
C TYR A 40 -4.25 -10.52 13.49
N LYS A 41 -5.00 -10.74 14.58
CA LYS A 41 -4.96 -12.00 15.34
C LYS A 41 -5.39 -13.20 14.49
N MET A 42 -6.41 -13.07 13.64
CA MET A 42 -6.82 -14.12 12.71
C MET A 42 -5.72 -14.46 11.70
N GLN A 43 -4.84 -13.50 11.38
CA GLN A 43 -3.67 -13.67 10.51
C GLN A 43 -2.40 -14.09 11.30
N GLY A 44 -2.54 -14.39 12.60
CA GLY A 44 -1.46 -14.86 13.46
C GLY A 44 -0.64 -13.76 14.15
N ALA A 45 -0.93 -12.48 13.93
CA ALA A 45 -0.24 -11.36 14.58
C ALA A 45 -0.99 -10.90 15.84
N ASP A 46 -0.46 -11.19 17.04
CA ASP A 46 -1.11 -10.88 18.32
C ASP A 46 -0.87 -9.40 18.73
N ILE A 47 -1.45 -8.48 17.97
CA ILE A 47 -1.43 -7.05 18.27
C ILE A 47 -2.65 -6.68 19.12
N LYS A 48 -2.44 -5.94 20.21
CA LYS A 48 -3.52 -5.51 21.09
C LYS A 48 -4.13 -4.19 20.61
N ALA A 49 -5.42 -3.96 20.89
CA ALA A 49 -6.10 -2.70 20.54
C ALA A 49 -5.40 -1.46 21.13
N LYS A 50 -4.74 -1.58 22.31
CA LYS A 50 -3.94 -0.48 22.90
C LYS A 50 -2.73 -0.06 22.04
N ASN A 51 -2.23 -0.95 21.20
CA ASN A 51 -1.09 -0.75 20.32
C ASN A 51 -1.49 -0.27 18.91
N ILE A 52 -2.77 0.11 18.72
CA ILE A 52 -3.31 0.61 17.46
C ILE A 52 -3.66 2.09 17.61
N LEU A 53 -3.22 2.90 16.63
CA LEU A 53 -3.51 4.33 16.49
C LEU A 53 -4.29 4.54 15.19
N ILE A 54 -5.50 5.09 15.27
CA ILE A 54 -6.30 5.44 14.08
C ILE A 54 -5.79 6.75 13.49
N THR A 55 -5.67 6.79 12.16
CA THR A 55 -5.13 7.93 11.41
C THR A 55 -6.05 8.38 10.28
N ASN A 56 -5.84 9.59 9.76
CA ASN A 56 -6.54 10.11 8.58
C ASN A 56 -6.00 9.48 7.28
N GLY A 57 -6.16 8.14 7.15
CA GLY A 57 -5.61 7.31 6.09
C GLY A 57 -4.13 6.97 6.31
N SER A 58 -3.60 6.07 5.49
CA SER A 58 -2.20 5.62 5.55
C SER A 58 -1.18 6.75 5.29
N GLN A 59 -1.57 7.82 4.61
CA GLN A 59 -0.70 8.97 4.37
C GLN A 59 -0.33 9.68 5.68
N GLN A 60 -1.30 9.91 6.58
CA GLN A 60 -0.99 10.43 7.91
C GLN A 60 -0.21 9.41 8.75
N ALA A 61 -0.47 8.12 8.59
CA ALA A 61 0.30 7.09 9.26
C ALA A 61 1.79 7.15 8.88
N LEU A 62 2.10 7.30 7.58
CA LEU A 62 3.47 7.52 7.09
C LEU A 62 4.12 8.75 7.72
N ASP A 63 3.41 9.87 7.73
CA ASP A 63 3.92 11.13 8.29
C ASP A 63 4.22 11.00 9.78
N ILE A 64 3.32 10.39 10.56
CA ILE A 64 3.52 10.14 12.00
C ILE A 64 4.74 9.23 12.23
N ILE A 65 4.88 8.15 11.47
CA ILE A 65 6.02 7.22 11.58
C ILE A 65 7.32 7.97 11.27
N ALA A 66 7.35 8.72 10.17
CA ALA A 66 8.52 9.50 9.77
C ALA A 66 8.89 10.55 10.84
N SER A 67 7.91 11.31 11.33
CA SER A 67 8.13 12.36 12.35
C SER A 67 8.68 11.84 13.68
N VAL A 68 8.31 10.60 14.05
CA VAL A 68 8.71 10.01 15.34
C VAL A 68 10.03 9.26 15.25
N LEU A 69 10.34 8.67 14.07
CA LEU A 69 11.48 7.78 13.91
C LEU A 69 12.66 8.38 13.15
N ILE A 70 12.46 9.40 12.32
CA ILE A 70 13.49 9.90 11.39
C ILE A 70 13.99 11.27 11.85
N ASP A 71 15.30 11.37 12.07
CA ASP A 71 16.02 12.62 12.18
C ASP A 71 16.77 12.94 10.88
N ALA A 72 17.05 14.22 10.63
CA ALA A 72 17.83 14.64 9.46
C ALA A 72 19.20 13.95 9.42
N GLY A 73 19.50 13.29 8.29
CA GLY A 73 20.75 12.54 8.09
C GLY A 73 20.69 11.07 8.52
N ASP A 74 19.60 10.58 9.11
CA ASP A 74 19.40 9.15 9.34
C ASP A 74 19.37 8.38 8.02
N ASP A 75 19.88 7.15 8.00
CA ASP A 75 19.72 6.26 6.84
C ASP A 75 18.35 5.57 6.86
N VAL A 76 17.59 5.72 5.78
CA VAL A 76 16.29 5.09 5.55
C VAL A 76 16.37 4.19 4.32
N LEU A 77 16.01 2.92 4.45
CA LEU A 77 15.97 1.98 3.34
C LEU A 77 14.57 1.90 2.75
N VAL A 78 14.46 1.93 1.43
CA VAL A 78 13.19 1.79 0.69
C VAL A 78 13.35 0.85 -0.49
N GLU A 79 12.24 0.31 -0.98
CA GLU A 79 12.18 -0.42 -2.26
C GLU A 79 12.50 0.54 -3.44
N ASP A 80 12.98 0.00 -4.55
CA ASP A 80 13.20 0.75 -5.79
C ASP A 80 12.73 -0.06 -7.01
N PRO A 81 11.51 0.17 -7.52
CA PRO A 81 10.60 1.29 -7.23
C PRO A 81 9.85 1.16 -5.89
N SER A 82 9.43 2.30 -5.33
CA SER A 82 8.66 2.40 -4.09
C SER A 82 7.40 3.23 -4.27
N TYR A 83 6.54 3.24 -3.24
CA TYR A 83 5.36 4.10 -3.23
C TYR A 83 5.75 5.58 -3.23
N LEU A 84 5.38 6.29 -4.30
CA LEU A 84 5.77 7.69 -4.53
C LEU A 84 5.52 8.60 -3.33
N VAL A 85 4.34 8.47 -2.67
CA VAL A 85 4.00 9.35 -1.54
C VAL A 85 4.86 9.03 -0.31
N ALA A 86 5.32 7.78 -0.14
CA ALA A 86 6.26 7.44 0.92
C ALA A 86 7.61 8.12 0.69
N LEU A 87 8.15 8.06 -0.54
CA LEU A 87 9.40 8.78 -0.89
C LEU A 87 9.27 10.28 -0.61
N GLN A 88 8.18 10.90 -1.09
CA GLN A 88 7.92 12.33 -0.86
C GLN A 88 7.80 12.67 0.63
N THR A 89 7.14 11.83 1.42
CA THR A 89 7.00 12.02 2.86
C THR A 89 8.34 11.94 3.57
N PHE A 90 9.17 10.93 3.25
CA PHE A 90 10.48 10.80 3.88
C PHE A 90 11.41 11.95 3.53
N HIS A 91 11.40 12.44 2.30
CA HIS A 91 12.19 13.60 1.89
C HIS A 91 11.94 14.87 2.72
N ILE A 92 10.73 15.03 3.29
CA ILE A 92 10.42 16.17 4.17
C ILE A 92 11.32 16.19 5.41
N TYR A 93 11.72 14.99 5.91
CA TYR A 93 12.55 14.84 7.10
C TYR A 93 14.06 14.80 6.79
N ASN A 94 14.44 14.95 5.51
CA ASN A 94 15.83 15.04 5.04
C ASN A 94 16.74 13.88 5.49
N PRO A 95 16.32 12.59 5.37
CA PRO A 95 17.18 11.44 5.59
C PRO A 95 18.14 11.20 4.42
N ASN A 96 19.07 10.27 4.61
CA ASN A 96 19.79 9.61 3.51
C ASN A 96 18.97 8.43 3.02
N ILE A 97 18.26 8.57 1.91
CA ILE A 97 17.50 7.45 1.35
C ILE A 97 18.44 6.48 0.65
N ARG A 98 18.36 5.20 1.05
CA ARG A 98 19.03 4.06 0.42
C ARG A 98 17.98 3.17 -0.21
N THR A 99 18.36 2.48 -1.26
CA THR A 99 17.41 1.68 -2.05
C THR A 99 17.83 0.22 -2.12
N VAL A 100 16.80 -0.64 -2.27
CA VAL A 100 16.97 -2.04 -2.64
C VAL A 100 16.08 -2.34 -3.85
N SER A 101 16.64 -2.95 -4.89
CA SER A 101 15.88 -3.33 -6.08
C SER A 101 14.88 -4.46 -5.80
N LEU A 102 13.84 -4.57 -6.65
CA LEU A 102 12.85 -5.62 -6.58
C LEU A 102 13.08 -6.66 -7.68
N ASN A 103 13.07 -7.93 -7.29
CA ASN A 103 12.89 -9.09 -8.15
C ASN A 103 11.41 -9.46 -8.23
N GLU A 104 11.06 -10.46 -9.03
CA GLU A 104 9.67 -10.95 -9.17
C GLU A 104 9.08 -11.52 -7.87
N ASP A 105 9.93 -12.02 -6.97
CA ASP A 105 9.60 -12.67 -5.70
C ASP A 105 9.75 -11.75 -4.47
N GLY A 106 10.19 -10.51 -4.64
CA GLY A 106 10.37 -9.51 -3.59
C GLY A 106 11.67 -8.73 -3.67
N ALA A 107 12.15 -8.20 -2.54
CA ALA A 107 13.40 -7.43 -2.50
C ALA A 107 14.61 -8.30 -2.87
N ASN A 108 15.57 -7.70 -3.58
CA ASN A 108 16.85 -8.34 -3.88
C ASN A 108 17.63 -8.57 -2.57
N LEU A 109 17.72 -9.83 -2.16
CA LEU A 109 18.28 -10.24 -0.87
C LEU A 109 19.76 -9.90 -0.73
N GLU A 110 20.54 -9.98 -1.82
CA GLU A 110 21.97 -9.64 -1.78
C GLU A 110 22.18 -8.15 -1.55
N GLU A 111 21.47 -7.29 -2.30
CA GLU A 111 21.50 -5.84 -2.10
C GLU A 111 20.99 -5.46 -0.70
N PHE A 112 19.91 -6.11 -0.24
CA PHE A 112 19.36 -5.89 1.08
C PHE A 112 20.39 -6.22 2.18
N LYS A 113 21.01 -7.40 2.11
CA LYS A 113 22.04 -7.84 3.05
C LYS A 113 23.27 -6.91 3.05
N GLU A 114 23.72 -6.52 1.87
CA GLU A 114 24.85 -5.57 1.73
C GLU A 114 24.50 -4.24 2.41
N SER A 115 23.35 -3.66 2.09
CA SER A 115 22.88 -2.41 2.67
C SER A 115 22.75 -2.47 4.20
N MET A 116 22.13 -3.55 4.71
CA MET A 116 21.96 -3.77 6.16
C MET A 116 23.28 -4.00 6.91
N ASN A 117 24.34 -4.40 6.23
CA ASN A 117 25.67 -4.55 6.84
C ASN A 117 26.51 -3.26 6.74
N LYS A 118 26.25 -2.44 5.76
CA LYS A 118 27.02 -1.22 5.47
C LYS A 118 26.51 0.01 6.22
N TYR A 119 25.19 0.08 6.46
CA TYR A 119 24.53 1.25 7.02
C TYR A 119 23.70 0.87 8.26
N ASN A 120 23.52 1.84 9.15
CA ASN A 120 22.64 1.71 10.32
C ASN A 120 21.27 2.33 9.98
N HIS A 121 20.46 1.58 9.25
CA HIS A 121 19.14 2.07 8.86
C HIS A 121 18.24 2.27 10.06
N LYS A 122 17.57 3.41 10.15
CA LYS A 122 16.54 3.67 11.15
C LYS A 122 15.30 2.81 10.88
N LEU A 123 14.92 2.71 9.62
CA LEU A 123 13.81 1.88 9.17
C LEU A 123 14.02 1.35 7.74
N PHE A 124 13.34 0.25 7.44
CA PHE A 124 13.09 -0.23 6.08
C PHE A 124 11.59 -0.15 5.80
N TYR A 125 11.20 0.67 4.81
CA TYR A 125 9.82 0.79 4.35
C TYR A 125 9.56 -0.12 3.15
N SER A 126 8.51 -0.93 3.23
CA SER A 126 8.11 -1.86 2.18
C SER A 126 6.60 -2.01 2.08
N VAL A 127 6.10 -2.27 0.86
CA VAL A 127 4.74 -2.73 0.56
C VAL A 127 4.83 -4.19 0.11
N PRO A 128 5.03 -5.15 1.03
CA PRO A 128 5.44 -6.51 0.66
C PRO A 128 4.32 -7.37 0.08
N THR A 129 3.09 -6.85 0.01
CA THR A 129 1.92 -7.54 -0.54
C THR A 129 1.23 -6.67 -1.57
N PHE A 130 1.22 -7.12 -2.84
CA PHE A 130 0.67 -6.38 -4.00
C PHE A 130 1.26 -4.98 -4.11
N GLN A 131 2.58 -4.91 -4.10
CA GLN A 131 3.39 -3.70 -4.05
C GLN A 131 2.90 -2.60 -5.02
N ASN A 132 2.91 -1.38 -4.55
CA ASN A 132 2.68 -0.21 -5.38
C ASN A 132 4.03 0.45 -5.71
N PRO A 133 4.47 0.43 -7.00
CA PRO A 133 3.64 0.30 -8.21
C PRO A 133 3.60 -1.08 -8.88
N THR A 134 4.39 -2.07 -8.44
CA THR A 134 4.73 -3.25 -9.23
C THR A 134 3.68 -4.37 -9.23
N GLY A 135 2.80 -4.42 -8.24
CA GLY A 135 1.88 -5.54 -8.02
C GLY A 135 2.54 -6.82 -7.48
N ILE A 136 3.84 -6.81 -7.24
CA ILE A 136 4.62 -7.94 -6.72
C ILE A 136 4.21 -8.26 -5.28
N THR A 137 4.25 -9.54 -4.92
CA THR A 137 4.11 -10.01 -3.53
C THR A 137 5.38 -10.73 -3.11
N TYR A 138 5.95 -10.35 -1.97
CA TYR A 138 7.09 -11.05 -1.40
C TYR A 138 6.70 -12.47 -1.01
N THR A 139 7.46 -13.44 -1.50
CA THR A 139 7.29 -14.85 -1.14
C THR A 139 7.63 -15.10 0.32
N SER A 140 7.13 -16.21 0.88
CA SER A 140 7.48 -16.62 2.26
C SER A 140 8.97 -16.73 2.46
N GLU A 141 9.71 -17.28 1.48
CA GLU A 141 11.17 -17.43 1.54
C GLU A 141 11.87 -16.07 1.65
N VAL A 142 11.51 -15.10 0.80
CA VAL A 142 12.08 -13.74 0.84
C VAL A 142 11.77 -13.05 2.16
N ARG A 143 10.54 -13.20 2.69
CA ARG A 143 10.14 -12.63 4.00
C ARG A 143 10.98 -13.21 5.14
N GLU A 144 11.16 -14.52 5.18
CA GLU A 144 11.95 -15.21 6.20
C GLU A 144 13.43 -14.80 6.13
N LYS A 145 14.01 -14.68 4.93
CA LYS A 145 15.39 -14.23 4.74
C LYS A 145 15.60 -12.77 5.17
N ILE A 146 14.69 -11.88 4.84
CA ILE A 146 14.71 -10.49 5.33
C ILE A 146 14.68 -10.47 6.86
N ALA A 147 13.79 -11.25 7.48
CA ALA A 147 13.69 -11.32 8.93
C ALA A 147 14.97 -11.87 9.57
N GLU A 148 15.61 -12.90 8.98
CA GLU A 148 16.91 -13.40 9.43
C GLU A 148 18.00 -12.32 9.38
N ILE A 149 18.08 -11.56 8.28
CA ILE A 149 19.07 -10.47 8.11
C ILE A 149 18.84 -9.34 9.11
N MET A 150 17.59 -9.02 9.40
CA MET A 150 17.21 -7.95 10.35
C MET A 150 17.38 -8.34 11.81
N LYS A 151 17.44 -9.62 12.12
CA LYS A 151 17.53 -10.09 13.51
C LYS A 151 18.74 -9.51 14.25
N GLY A 152 18.49 -8.87 15.39
CA GLY A 152 19.52 -8.24 16.21
C GLY A 152 20.01 -6.87 15.70
N LYS A 153 19.39 -6.31 14.66
CA LYS A 153 19.66 -4.95 14.19
C LYS A 153 18.63 -3.98 14.78
N ASP A 154 19.06 -2.76 15.04
CA ASP A 154 18.20 -1.67 15.55
C ASP A 154 17.55 -0.92 14.37
N THR A 155 16.76 -1.64 13.58
CA THR A 155 16.08 -1.15 12.38
C THR A 155 14.63 -1.58 12.44
N PHE A 156 13.68 -0.65 12.36
CA PHE A 156 12.27 -1.00 12.23
C PHE A 156 11.92 -1.44 10.80
N PHE A 157 11.10 -2.49 10.68
CA PHE A 157 10.44 -2.83 9.42
C PHE A 157 9.08 -2.15 9.38
N ILE A 158 8.86 -1.26 8.40
CA ILE A 158 7.56 -0.62 8.19
C ILE A 158 6.82 -1.40 7.10
N GLU A 159 5.85 -2.22 7.51
CA GLU A 159 4.98 -2.97 6.60
C GLU A 159 3.76 -2.12 6.25
N ASP A 160 3.75 -1.52 5.07
CA ASP A 160 2.57 -0.84 4.53
C ASP A 160 1.70 -1.86 3.78
N ASN A 161 0.51 -2.14 4.31
CA ASN A 161 -0.36 -3.20 3.80
C ASN A 161 -1.77 -2.69 3.43
N PRO A 162 -1.92 -1.80 2.43
CA PRO A 162 -3.21 -1.28 2.01
C PRO A 162 -4.02 -2.27 1.16
N TYR A 163 -3.38 -3.31 0.62
CA TYR A 163 -3.97 -4.21 -0.37
C TYR A 163 -4.08 -5.66 0.09
N GLY A 164 -3.56 -6.04 1.24
CA GLY A 164 -3.38 -7.43 1.66
C GLY A 164 -4.66 -8.28 1.67
N GLU A 165 -5.81 -7.64 1.90
CA GLU A 165 -7.12 -8.31 1.83
C GLU A 165 -7.67 -8.48 0.40
N LEU A 166 -7.03 -7.85 -0.60
CA LEU A 166 -7.45 -7.89 -2.00
C LEU A 166 -6.78 -9.04 -2.79
N ARG A 167 -6.54 -10.17 -2.14
CA ARG A 167 -5.98 -11.37 -2.77
C ARG A 167 -7.05 -12.15 -3.52
N PHE A 168 -6.77 -12.51 -4.76
CA PHE A 168 -7.66 -13.34 -5.57
C PHE A 168 -6.97 -14.56 -6.20
N ARG A 169 -5.63 -14.71 -6.03
CA ARG A 169 -4.83 -15.88 -6.42
C ARG A 169 -3.73 -16.15 -5.39
N GLY A 170 -3.16 -17.34 -5.44
CA GLY A 170 -2.06 -17.75 -4.56
C GLY A 170 -2.48 -17.88 -3.10
N GLU A 171 -1.49 -17.96 -2.22
CA GLU A 171 -1.69 -18.17 -0.79
C GLU A 171 -1.40 -16.91 0.02
N HIS A 172 -2.07 -16.80 1.18
CA HIS A 172 -1.83 -15.68 2.11
C HIS A 172 -0.41 -15.77 2.67
N GLN A 173 0.30 -14.63 2.67
CA GLN A 173 1.64 -14.53 3.22
C GLN A 173 1.59 -14.00 4.66
N LYS A 174 2.46 -14.56 5.53
CA LYS A 174 2.58 -14.06 6.90
C LYS A 174 3.06 -12.61 6.92
N SER A 175 2.50 -11.79 7.79
CA SER A 175 2.98 -10.43 8.07
C SER A 175 4.41 -10.46 8.63
N PHE A 176 5.17 -9.40 8.42
CA PHE A 176 6.48 -9.24 9.07
C PHE A 176 6.39 -9.13 10.59
N TYR A 177 5.25 -8.72 11.13
CA TYR A 177 5.04 -8.78 12.59
C TYR A 177 5.11 -10.21 13.11
N ASN A 178 4.65 -11.21 12.34
CA ASN A 178 4.76 -12.62 12.72
C ASN A 178 6.22 -13.14 12.75
N LEU A 179 7.10 -12.50 11.97
CA LEU A 179 8.50 -12.89 11.81
C LEU A 179 9.46 -12.09 12.71
N LEU A 180 9.18 -10.80 12.88
CA LEU A 180 10.03 -9.81 13.56
C LEU A 180 9.47 -9.35 14.91
N GLY A 181 8.20 -9.69 15.22
CA GLY A 181 7.54 -9.21 16.44
C GLY A 181 7.48 -7.68 16.49
N GLU A 182 7.87 -7.13 17.63
CA GLU A 182 7.82 -5.68 17.91
C GLU A 182 8.75 -4.83 17.04
N GLN A 183 9.71 -5.45 16.33
CA GLN A 183 10.56 -4.76 15.35
C GLN A 183 9.78 -4.35 14.08
N ALA A 184 8.60 -4.94 13.85
CA ALA A 184 7.72 -4.56 12.74
C ALA A 184 6.64 -3.57 13.20
N ILE A 185 6.48 -2.48 12.44
CA ILE A 185 5.38 -1.53 12.56
C ILE A 185 4.48 -1.73 11.35
N LEU A 186 3.20 -2.01 11.61
CA LEU A 186 2.23 -2.27 10.55
C LEU A 186 1.41 -1.02 10.26
N MET A 187 1.15 -0.80 8.99
CA MET A 187 0.22 0.22 8.53
C MET A 187 -0.90 -0.43 7.73
N GLY A 188 -2.09 0.14 7.82
CA GLY A 188 -3.22 -0.30 7.04
C GLY A 188 -4.23 0.81 6.77
N THR A 189 -5.20 0.52 5.91
CA THR A 189 -6.24 1.48 5.55
C THR A 189 -7.52 0.79 5.08
N PHE A 190 -8.66 1.39 5.37
CA PHE A 190 -9.95 1.01 4.79
C PHE A 190 -10.23 1.64 3.42
N SER A 191 -9.28 2.44 2.88
CA SER A 191 -9.47 3.15 1.60
C SER A 191 -9.66 2.21 0.40
N LYS A 192 -9.15 0.98 0.46
CA LYS A 192 -9.21 0.01 -0.64
C LYS A 192 -10.23 -1.09 -0.43
N THR A 193 -10.68 -1.27 0.81
CA THR A 193 -11.57 -2.34 1.23
C THR A 193 -12.95 -1.86 1.68
N PHE A 194 -13.10 -0.55 1.95
CA PHE A 194 -14.38 0.04 2.35
C PHE A 194 -14.68 1.31 1.54
N SER A 195 -14.03 2.44 1.86
CA SER A 195 -14.24 3.70 1.14
C SER A 195 -13.06 4.65 1.33
N PRO A 196 -12.46 5.18 0.24
CA PRO A 196 -11.36 6.13 0.33
C PRO A 196 -11.78 7.48 0.91
N GLY A 197 -13.04 7.89 0.75
CA GLY A 197 -13.57 9.18 1.21
C GLY A 197 -13.63 9.30 2.74
N PHE A 198 -13.70 8.19 3.47
CA PHE A 198 -13.69 8.19 4.94
C PHE A 198 -12.33 8.56 5.53
N ARG A 199 -11.26 8.50 4.76
CA ARG A 199 -9.90 8.79 5.23
C ARG A 199 -9.55 8.01 6.49
N MET A 200 -9.77 6.69 6.48
CA MET A 200 -9.55 5.83 7.64
C MET A 200 -8.34 4.91 7.42
N GLY A 201 -7.31 5.09 8.25
CA GLY A 201 -6.13 4.23 8.30
C GLY A 201 -5.69 4.00 9.74
N TRP A 202 -4.61 3.26 9.93
CA TRP A 202 -4.06 2.99 11.26
C TRP A 202 -2.57 2.66 11.20
N ILE A 203 -1.94 2.82 12.38
CA ILE A 203 -0.62 2.27 12.72
C ILE A 203 -0.82 1.23 13.80
N ALA A 204 -0.13 0.10 13.70
CA ALA A 204 -0.05 -0.90 14.75
C ALA A 204 1.42 -1.15 15.10
N CYS A 205 1.80 -0.88 16.36
CA CYS A 205 3.18 -0.98 16.85
C CYS A 205 3.21 -1.63 18.22
N GLY A 206 3.97 -2.72 18.37
CA GLY A 206 4.09 -3.48 19.63
C GLY A 206 4.91 -2.75 20.70
N VAL A 207 5.81 -1.84 20.32
CA VAL A 207 6.68 -1.11 21.25
C VAL A 207 5.90 0.02 21.92
N ASP A 208 5.56 -0.16 23.20
CA ASP A 208 4.71 0.80 23.96
C ASP A 208 5.29 2.23 23.95
N GLU A 209 6.60 2.41 24.03
CA GLU A 209 7.23 3.73 24.00
C GLU A 209 7.02 4.42 22.64
N VAL A 210 7.21 3.70 21.54
CA VAL A 210 7.10 4.22 20.18
C VAL A 210 5.65 4.59 19.87
N ILE A 211 4.70 3.67 20.14
CA ILE A 211 3.28 3.96 19.85
C ILE A 211 2.75 5.13 20.71
N ASN A 212 3.23 5.28 21.95
CA ASN A 212 2.83 6.40 22.79
C ASN A 212 3.39 7.75 22.28
N LYS A 213 4.63 7.78 21.77
CA LYS A 213 5.17 8.97 21.07
C LYS A 213 4.34 9.31 19.84
N MET A 214 3.94 8.31 19.03
CA MET A 214 3.08 8.50 17.86
C MET A 214 1.70 9.06 18.24
N LYS A 215 1.08 8.54 19.30
CA LYS A 215 -0.20 9.06 19.83
C LYS A 215 -0.07 10.50 20.29
N HIS A 216 1.01 10.82 20.99
CA HIS A 216 1.28 12.18 21.44
C HIS A 216 1.49 13.14 20.27
N TYR A 217 2.29 12.76 19.27
CA TYR A 217 2.50 13.54 18.07
C TYR A 217 1.17 13.80 17.33
N LYS A 218 0.35 12.74 17.12
CA LYS A 218 -0.97 12.90 16.51
C LYS A 218 -1.87 13.87 17.28
N GLN A 219 -1.86 13.81 18.60
CA GLN A 219 -2.63 14.72 19.45
C GLN A 219 -2.24 16.19 19.21
N LEU A 220 -0.96 16.46 18.95
CA LEU A 220 -0.48 17.81 18.64
C LEU A 220 -0.83 18.27 17.23
N VAL A 221 -0.89 17.34 16.25
CA VAL A 221 -1.11 17.67 14.84
C VAL A 221 -2.58 17.93 14.54
N ASP A 222 -3.48 17.01 14.94
CA ASP A 222 -4.90 17.08 14.59
C ASP A 222 -5.87 16.66 15.70
N PHE A 223 -5.35 16.46 16.91
CA PHE A 223 -6.04 16.00 18.10
C PHE A 223 -6.55 14.57 18.01
N HIS A 224 -7.38 14.24 17.04
CA HIS A 224 -7.85 12.88 16.70
C HIS A 224 -8.47 12.83 15.31
N THR A 225 -8.50 11.64 14.70
CA THR A 225 -9.29 11.38 13.49
C THR A 225 -10.78 11.49 13.81
N SER A 226 -11.61 11.97 12.85
CA SER A 226 -13.06 12.13 13.02
C SER A 226 -13.71 10.95 13.73
N ILE A 227 -14.24 11.18 14.94
CA ILE A 227 -14.88 10.13 15.73
C ILE A 227 -16.17 9.63 15.09
N PHE A 228 -16.95 10.52 14.48
CA PHE A 228 -18.15 10.15 13.74
C PHE A 228 -17.84 9.15 12.64
N SER A 229 -16.83 9.44 11.82
CA SER A 229 -16.39 8.53 10.74
C SER A 229 -15.94 7.18 11.27
N GLN A 230 -15.21 7.16 12.39
CA GLN A 230 -14.77 5.91 13.03
C GLN A 230 -15.94 5.09 13.55
N MET A 231 -16.93 5.73 14.18
CA MET A 231 -18.14 5.08 14.67
C MET A 231 -18.98 4.50 13.53
N VAL A 232 -19.11 5.23 12.40
CA VAL A 232 -19.82 4.74 11.21
C VAL A 232 -19.13 3.52 10.62
N VAL A 233 -17.80 3.53 10.50
CA VAL A 233 -17.04 2.36 10.01
C VAL A 233 -17.23 1.19 10.98
N ALA A 234 -17.08 1.41 12.29
CA ALA A 234 -17.27 0.35 13.29
C ALA A 234 -18.70 -0.23 13.28
N GLN A 235 -19.73 0.62 13.12
CA GLN A 235 -21.11 0.19 13.01
C GLN A 235 -21.36 -0.64 11.75
N TYR A 236 -20.81 -0.19 10.59
CA TYR A 236 -20.88 -0.96 9.36
C TYR A 236 -20.24 -2.35 9.53
N LEU A 237 -19.03 -2.41 10.09
CA LEU A 237 -18.30 -3.66 10.32
C LEU A 237 -19.00 -4.60 11.30
N LYS A 238 -19.78 -4.06 12.24
CA LYS A 238 -20.59 -4.83 13.19
C LYS A 238 -21.82 -5.43 12.54
N ASP A 239 -22.49 -4.67 11.66
CA ASP A 239 -23.82 -5.02 11.13
C ASP A 239 -23.75 -5.83 9.84
N ASN A 240 -22.60 -5.84 9.15
CA ASN A 240 -22.45 -6.46 7.84
C ASN A 240 -21.34 -7.52 7.84
N ASP A 241 -21.47 -8.47 6.92
CA ASP A 241 -20.41 -9.46 6.65
C ASP A 241 -19.29 -8.81 5.80
N TYR A 242 -18.23 -8.37 6.50
CA TYR A 242 -17.10 -7.73 5.87
C TYR A 242 -16.34 -8.68 4.95
N ASP A 243 -16.23 -9.97 5.28
CA ASP A 243 -15.52 -10.95 4.45
C ASP A 243 -16.28 -11.22 3.14
N ALA A 244 -17.63 -11.27 3.19
CA ALA A 244 -18.45 -11.33 1.98
C ALA A 244 -18.29 -10.09 1.10
N HIS A 245 -18.17 -8.90 1.71
CA HIS A 245 -17.88 -7.67 0.98
C HIS A 245 -16.49 -7.70 0.31
N ILE A 246 -15.44 -8.12 1.01
CA ILE A 246 -14.09 -8.31 0.45
C ILE A 246 -14.13 -9.31 -0.70
N LYS A 247 -14.83 -10.44 -0.52
CA LYS A 247 -14.96 -11.44 -1.58
C LYS A 247 -15.59 -10.86 -2.85
N LYS A 248 -16.63 -10.05 -2.72
CA LYS A 248 -17.27 -9.37 -3.87
C LYS A 248 -16.30 -8.48 -4.61
N ILE A 249 -15.45 -7.72 -3.90
CA ILE A 249 -14.43 -6.86 -4.50
C ILE A 249 -13.35 -7.71 -5.20
N THR A 250 -12.84 -8.74 -4.54
CA THR A 250 -11.77 -9.58 -5.07
C THR A 250 -12.23 -10.38 -6.29
N ASP A 251 -13.46 -10.89 -6.31
CA ASP A 251 -14.03 -11.57 -7.48
C ASP A 251 -14.15 -10.62 -8.69
N LEU A 252 -14.52 -9.35 -8.46
CA LEU A 252 -14.55 -8.32 -9.50
C LEU A 252 -13.14 -8.00 -10.01
N TYR A 253 -12.22 -7.72 -9.10
CA TYR A 253 -10.84 -7.33 -9.45
C TYR A 253 -10.08 -8.45 -10.15
N LYS A 254 -10.35 -9.71 -9.76
CA LYS A 254 -9.82 -10.87 -10.49
C LYS A 254 -10.23 -10.85 -11.97
N LYS A 255 -11.52 -10.68 -12.26
CA LYS A 255 -12.02 -10.62 -13.63
C LYS A 255 -11.41 -9.48 -14.43
N GLN A 256 -11.32 -8.29 -13.84
CA GLN A 256 -10.72 -7.13 -14.50
C GLN A 256 -9.22 -7.31 -14.75
N CYS A 257 -8.50 -7.91 -13.80
CA CYS A 257 -7.09 -8.27 -13.98
C CYS A 257 -6.92 -9.30 -15.10
N ASP A 258 -7.75 -10.35 -15.13
CA ASP A 258 -7.72 -11.37 -16.20
C ASP A 258 -7.94 -10.74 -17.58
N TYR A 259 -8.96 -9.89 -17.74
CA TYR A 259 -9.21 -9.15 -18.98
C TYR A 259 -8.03 -8.26 -19.41
N MET A 260 -7.38 -7.60 -18.45
CA MET A 260 -6.23 -6.73 -18.76
C MET A 260 -5.02 -7.56 -19.21
N LEU A 261 -4.72 -8.67 -18.54
CA LEU A 261 -3.64 -9.59 -18.93
C LEU A 261 -3.90 -10.21 -20.32
N GLU A 262 -5.13 -10.70 -20.58
CA GLU A 262 -5.51 -11.23 -21.89
C GLU A 262 -5.38 -10.19 -23.01
N ALA A 263 -5.77 -8.93 -22.74
CA ALA A 263 -5.59 -7.85 -23.71
C ALA A 263 -4.11 -7.53 -23.96
N MET A 264 -3.28 -7.56 -22.92
CA MET A 264 -1.84 -7.35 -23.05
C MET A 264 -1.19 -8.48 -23.85
N ASP A 265 -1.52 -9.74 -23.57
CA ASP A 265 -1.08 -10.90 -24.36
C ASP A 265 -1.47 -10.81 -25.84
N LYS A 266 -2.66 -10.26 -26.12
CA LYS A 266 -3.19 -10.10 -27.47
C LYS A 266 -2.52 -8.99 -28.28
N TYR A 267 -2.22 -7.86 -27.65
CA TYR A 267 -1.83 -6.64 -28.36
C TYR A 267 -0.37 -6.25 -28.18
N PHE A 268 0.27 -6.54 -27.05
CA PHE A 268 1.65 -6.14 -26.82
C PHE A 268 2.66 -7.03 -27.55
N ALA A 269 3.72 -6.39 -28.02
CA ALA A 269 4.82 -7.12 -28.66
C ALA A 269 5.63 -7.90 -27.61
N LYS A 270 6.34 -8.95 -28.05
CA LYS A 270 7.09 -9.88 -27.19
C LYS A 270 8.25 -9.24 -26.38
N ASP A 271 8.68 -8.06 -26.75
CA ASP A 271 9.74 -7.30 -26.09
C ASP A 271 9.22 -6.37 -24.99
N ILE A 272 7.92 -6.39 -24.72
CA ILE A 272 7.27 -5.71 -23.60
C ILE A 272 7.01 -6.75 -22.51
N HIS A 273 7.40 -6.45 -21.27
CA HIS A 273 7.21 -7.36 -20.13
C HIS A 273 6.32 -6.72 -19.08
N TRP A 274 5.57 -7.53 -18.33
CA TRP A 274 4.68 -7.05 -17.28
C TRP A 274 4.53 -8.05 -16.15
N THR A 275 4.15 -7.55 -14.97
CA THR A 275 3.90 -8.37 -13.80
C THR A 275 2.53 -9.08 -13.88
N HIS A 276 2.43 -10.23 -13.20
CA HIS A 276 1.20 -11.03 -13.09
C HIS A 276 0.75 -11.06 -11.63
N PRO A 277 -0.01 -10.04 -11.17
CA PRO A 277 -0.33 -9.91 -9.76
C PRO A 277 -1.31 -10.99 -9.27
N GLU A 278 -1.16 -11.39 -8.02
CA GLU A 278 -2.05 -12.31 -7.32
C GLU A 278 -3.20 -11.59 -6.59
N GLY A 279 -3.20 -10.26 -6.60
CA GLY A 279 -4.15 -9.40 -5.91
C GLY A 279 -3.83 -7.92 -6.11
N GLY A 280 -4.39 -7.07 -5.26
CA GLY A 280 -4.17 -5.63 -5.33
C GLY A 280 -4.89 -4.96 -6.49
N MET A 281 -4.22 -3.99 -7.14
CA MET A 281 -4.87 -3.09 -8.09
C MET A 281 -4.02 -2.79 -9.34
N PHE A 282 -2.74 -3.24 -9.40
CA PHE A 282 -1.77 -2.73 -10.36
C PHE A 282 -1.06 -3.82 -11.15
N ILE A 283 -0.74 -3.47 -12.40
CA ILE A 283 0.20 -4.19 -13.25
C ILE A 283 1.34 -3.23 -13.59
N TRP A 284 2.57 -3.71 -13.49
CA TRP A 284 3.77 -2.98 -13.83
C TRP A 284 4.28 -3.42 -15.19
N VAL A 285 4.52 -2.46 -16.07
CA VAL A 285 4.96 -2.73 -17.44
C VAL A 285 6.37 -2.20 -17.66
N LYS A 286 7.22 -3.00 -18.27
CA LYS A 286 8.57 -2.64 -18.70
C LYS A 286 8.64 -2.63 -20.22
N LEU A 287 8.98 -1.47 -20.77
CA LEU A 287 9.13 -1.19 -22.18
C LEU A 287 10.52 -1.63 -22.71
N PRO A 288 10.65 -1.85 -24.02
CA PRO A 288 11.95 -1.99 -24.66
C PRO A 288 12.85 -0.76 -24.45
N LYS A 289 14.16 -0.98 -24.48
CA LYS A 289 15.15 0.11 -24.35
C LYS A 289 14.87 1.25 -25.34
N GLY A 290 14.97 2.47 -24.83
CA GLY A 290 14.85 3.68 -25.62
C GLY A 290 13.45 4.27 -25.67
N ILE A 291 12.39 3.60 -25.18
CA ILE A 291 11.05 4.19 -25.09
C ILE A 291 10.91 4.87 -23.74
N ASP A 292 10.65 6.17 -23.76
CA ASP A 292 10.38 6.98 -22.58
C ASP A 292 8.90 6.86 -22.18
N ALA A 293 8.65 6.44 -20.93
CA ALA A 293 7.28 6.24 -20.43
C ALA A 293 6.54 7.57 -20.17
N VAL A 294 7.25 8.69 -19.94
CA VAL A 294 6.64 10.01 -19.80
C VAL A 294 6.13 10.51 -21.16
N GLU A 295 6.93 10.34 -22.21
CA GLU A 295 6.51 10.64 -23.59
C GLU A 295 5.35 9.74 -24.02
N LEU A 296 5.44 8.42 -23.72
CA LEU A 296 4.35 7.49 -23.95
C LEU A 296 3.06 7.94 -23.23
N GLY A 297 3.16 8.35 -21.97
CA GLY A 297 2.02 8.82 -21.19
C GLY A 297 1.32 10.02 -21.81
N LYS A 298 2.07 10.99 -22.35
CA LYS A 298 1.50 12.15 -23.06
C LYS A 298 0.78 11.72 -24.34
N LYS A 299 1.41 10.91 -25.19
CA LYS A 299 0.81 10.43 -26.44
C LYS A 299 -0.40 9.52 -26.20
N ALA A 300 -0.37 8.70 -25.14
CA ALA A 300 -1.50 7.87 -24.74
C ALA A 300 -2.69 8.72 -24.25
N ALA A 301 -2.42 9.76 -23.47
CA ALA A 301 -3.45 10.69 -23.00
C ALA A 301 -4.16 11.43 -24.15
N ASP A 302 -3.43 11.84 -25.19
CA ASP A 302 -3.99 12.43 -26.42
C ASP A 302 -4.93 11.46 -27.14
N ASN A 303 -4.76 10.15 -26.92
CA ASN A 303 -5.61 9.08 -27.45
C ASN A 303 -6.63 8.54 -26.43
N GLY A 304 -6.81 9.23 -25.29
CA GLY A 304 -7.81 8.91 -24.25
C GLY A 304 -7.41 7.76 -23.32
N VAL A 305 -6.12 7.45 -23.19
CA VAL A 305 -5.60 6.42 -22.28
C VAL A 305 -4.63 7.03 -21.28
N ALA A 306 -4.92 6.87 -19.99
CA ALA A 306 -4.06 7.32 -18.90
C ALA A 306 -3.20 6.17 -18.39
N ILE A 307 -1.89 6.41 -18.25
CA ILE A 307 -0.93 5.54 -17.57
C ILE A 307 -0.21 6.34 -16.48
N ALA A 308 0.42 5.67 -15.52
CA ALA A 308 1.31 6.32 -14.58
C ALA A 308 2.77 5.98 -14.95
N PRO A 309 3.55 6.91 -15.51
CA PRO A 309 4.96 6.70 -15.83
C PRO A 309 5.74 6.27 -14.59
N GLY A 310 6.75 5.42 -14.78
CA GLY A 310 7.47 4.78 -13.69
C GLY A 310 8.51 5.66 -13.01
N GLU A 311 9.07 6.63 -13.71
CA GLU A 311 10.16 7.47 -13.20
C GLU A 311 9.93 8.03 -11.78
N PRO A 312 8.75 8.58 -11.44
CA PRO A 312 8.52 9.13 -10.09
C PRO A 312 8.52 8.10 -8.95
N PHE A 313 8.42 6.81 -9.25
CA PHE A 313 8.45 5.74 -8.25
C PHE A 313 9.87 5.28 -7.90
N TYR A 314 10.90 5.78 -8.61
CA TYR A 314 12.30 5.43 -8.39
C TYR A 314 13.08 6.57 -7.73
N GLU A 315 13.69 6.27 -6.61
CA GLU A 315 14.68 7.14 -5.99
C GLU A 315 15.96 7.17 -6.82
N SER A 316 16.36 6.04 -7.39
CA SER A 316 17.57 5.85 -8.19
C SER A 316 17.50 6.39 -9.62
N LYS A 317 16.39 6.98 -10.05
CA LYS A 317 16.15 7.49 -11.43
C LYS A 317 16.28 6.42 -12.54
N ARG A 318 15.97 5.15 -12.23
CA ARG A 318 16.07 4.02 -13.18
C ARG A 318 14.75 3.71 -13.92
N GLY A 319 13.72 4.55 -13.79
CA GLY A 319 12.34 4.23 -14.19
C GLY A 319 11.93 4.58 -15.61
N GLU A 320 12.82 5.08 -16.47
CA GLU A 320 12.49 5.69 -17.77
C GLU A 320 11.63 4.82 -18.70
N GLY A 321 11.86 3.52 -18.72
CA GLY A 321 11.14 2.57 -19.56
C GLY A 321 10.04 1.79 -18.85
N THR A 322 9.44 2.31 -17.79
CA THR A 322 8.43 1.59 -17.01
C THR A 322 7.18 2.42 -16.78
N PHE A 323 6.03 1.76 -16.58
CA PHE A 323 4.79 2.43 -16.20
C PHE A 323 3.83 1.49 -15.46
N ARG A 324 2.91 2.08 -14.68
CA ARG A 324 1.87 1.37 -13.96
C ARG A 324 0.52 1.47 -14.66
N LEU A 325 -0.18 0.34 -14.74
CA LEU A 325 -1.60 0.25 -15.09
C LEU A 325 -2.43 -0.07 -13.84
N ASN A 326 -3.68 0.42 -13.83
CA ASN A 326 -4.69 0.07 -12.84
C ASN A 326 -5.86 -0.60 -13.56
N TYR A 327 -6.21 -1.83 -13.12
CA TYR A 327 -7.30 -2.61 -13.74
C TYR A 327 -8.65 -2.46 -13.05
N THR A 328 -8.76 -1.72 -11.92
CA THR A 328 -9.93 -1.81 -11.04
C THR A 328 -11.11 -0.89 -11.40
N ASN A 329 -10.92 0.06 -12.33
CA ASN A 329 -11.92 1.10 -12.62
C ASN A 329 -12.50 1.05 -14.04
N SER A 330 -12.07 0.10 -14.89
CA SER A 330 -12.45 0.08 -16.31
C SER A 330 -13.30 -1.14 -16.65
N SER A 331 -14.25 -0.99 -17.56
CA SER A 331 -14.98 -2.14 -18.11
C SER A 331 -14.07 -2.99 -19.01
N PRO A 332 -14.42 -4.26 -19.28
CA PRO A 332 -13.65 -5.11 -20.21
C PRO A 332 -13.43 -4.47 -21.58
N GLU A 333 -14.44 -3.79 -22.12
CA GLU A 333 -14.39 -3.11 -23.42
C GLU A 333 -13.42 -1.91 -23.38
N MET A 334 -13.42 -1.16 -22.26
CA MET A 334 -12.47 -0.06 -22.07
C MET A 334 -11.04 -0.56 -21.92
N ILE A 335 -10.85 -1.69 -21.24
CA ILE A 335 -9.54 -2.35 -21.07
C ILE A 335 -9.01 -2.80 -22.46
N ASP A 336 -9.79 -3.57 -23.24
CA ASP A 336 -9.38 -4.06 -24.57
C ASP A 336 -9.02 -2.88 -25.49
N LYS A 337 -9.88 -1.86 -25.54
CA LYS A 337 -9.63 -0.64 -26.32
C LYS A 337 -8.39 0.11 -25.86
N GLY A 338 -8.22 0.30 -24.55
CA GLY A 338 -7.10 1.04 -23.97
C GLY A 338 -5.76 0.36 -24.25
N ILE A 339 -5.67 -0.95 -24.04
CA ILE A 339 -4.44 -1.71 -24.30
C ILE A 339 -4.13 -1.75 -25.80
N SER A 340 -5.15 -1.88 -26.69
CA SER A 340 -4.96 -1.77 -28.14
C SER A 340 -4.39 -0.41 -28.56
N ILE A 341 -4.87 0.70 -27.97
CA ILE A 341 -4.35 2.05 -28.23
C ILE A 341 -2.89 2.16 -27.74
N LEU A 342 -2.60 1.72 -26.51
CA LEU A 342 -1.24 1.74 -25.96
C LEU A 342 -0.27 0.98 -26.87
N SER A 343 -0.65 -0.21 -27.32
CA SER A 343 0.17 -1.01 -28.24
C SER A 343 0.52 -0.24 -29.52
N LYS A 344 -0.46 0.42 -30.15
CA LYS A 344 -0.24 1.22 -31.37
C LYS A 344 0.72 2.39 -31.11
N VAL A 345 0.51 3.14 -30.03
CA VAL A 345 1.37 4.27 -29.66
C VAL A 345 2.81 3.81 -29.40
N ILE A 346 3.00 2.69 -28.72
CA ILE A 346 4.34 2.10 -28.49
C ILE A 346 5.01 1.74 -29.82
N GLU A 347 4.30 1.10 -30.74
CA GLU A 347 4.84 0.72 -32.07
C GLU A 347 5.16 1.95 -32.95
N GLU A 348 4.38 3.02 -32.87
CA GLU A 348 4.68 4.29 -33.51
C GLU A 348 5.96 4.93 -32.95
N MET A 349 6.13 4.91 -31.64
CA MET A 349 7.34 5.41 -30.98
C MET A 349 8.59 4.59 -31.34
N LYS A 350 8.46 3.26 -31.52
CA LYS A 350 9.56 2.40 -32.00
C LYS A 350 10.01 2.77 -33.42
N LYS A 351 9.08 3.12 -34.31
CA LYS A 351 9.36 3.45 -35.72
C LYS A 351 9.95 4.85 -35.91
N SER A 352 9.74 5.73 -34.94
CA SER A 352 10.21 7.14 -35.00
C SER A 352 11.65 7.31 -34.50
N LYS A 353 12.29 6.24 -34.09
CA LYS A 353 13.70 6.14 -33.67
C LYS A 353 14.52 5.34 -34.65
#